data_2e9174a612c9f6ce6196c48856eb64a9
#
_entry.id   2e9174a612c9f6ce6196c48856eb64a9
#
_cell.length_a   1.000
_cell.length_b   1.000
_cell.length_c   1.000
_cell.angle_alpha   90.00
_cell.angle_beta   90.00
_cell.angle_gamma   90.00
#
_symmetry.space_group_name_H-M   'P 1'
#
loop_
_entity.id
_entity.type
_entity.pdbx_description
1 polymer ?
#
loop_
_entity_poly.entity_id
_entity_poly.type
_entity_poly.pdbx_seq_one_letter_code
_entity_poly.pdbx_strand_id
1 'polypeptide(L)'
;MDYTVLSIQELHDLYVAGKTNPVEVVEQAIAKAKADKNNALEAVMYDDARKMAMQLVNEGIEEDNLLWGIPYFIKDNFSTKGVETTASSNILKGYVPHFDAEVITRLKAKKAIPLGKATLDELAMGGSGMSGHLGRTYNPFDETHQHMVGGSSAGSASLVAAGIVPFSLGSDTGDSVRKPASYAGLVGFKPTWGRISRYGLYPFTPSLDAVGYFTRNVFDAALLLDTLAGRDDKDLTSSFREVDQYSAYQADVKGLKFATLKGISNSIVNPVLKQHYNRSIEELVKRGATVEMVEIDQNLLNALFSTYFVLSCAESTSNNANLDGVKFGARQAGKTYIDVIKNTRTAGFSALIKRRFILGSYSLKQENQELLFRRAQKARRLIVEAVNKVLTDYDFIYLPAAPGIAPKFDQKSDNLNIAHLVEDNHLVIGNLAGLPSITLPLCIDRGMPIGVNITGRAFDEKRLFAAAAVVESITGLKNLYVGSKK
;
A
#
# COMPACT_ATOMS: atom_id res chain seq x y z
N MET A 1 25.56 0.95 -16.27
CA MET A 1 24.44 1.80 -15.77
C MET A 1 23.59 0.96 -14.84
N ASP A 2 23.05 1.55 -13.80
CA ASP A 2 22.08 0.86 -12.91
C ASP A 2 20.68 1.11 -13.47
N TYR A 3 20.11 0.12 -14.15
CA TYR A 3 18.82 0.22 -14.80
C TYR A 3 17.64 0.14 -13.82
N THR A 4 17.82 -0.52 -12.69
CA THR A 4 16.73 -0.81 -11.73
C THR A 4 16.26 0.43 -10.98
N VAL A 5 17.08 1.51 -10.96
CA VAL A 5 16.74 2.79 -10.31
C VAL A 5 16.05 3.78 -11.24
N LEU A 6 15.93 3.46 -12.52
CA LEU A 6 15.23 4.28 -13.50
C LEU A 6 13.69 4.21 -13.28
N SER A 7 12.99 5.24 -13.73
CA SER A 7 11.53 5.21 -13.84
C SER A 7 11.09 4.25 -14.94
N ILE A 8 9.80 3.90 -14.95
CA ILE A 8 9.23 3.05 -16.01
C ILE A 8 9.47 3.69 -17.40
N GLN A 9 9.21 4.99 -17.52
CA GLN A 9 9.40 5.72 -18.79
C GLN A 9 10.88 5.72 -19.23
N GLU A 10 11.80 6.09 -18.35
CA GLU A 10 13.24 6.12 -18.67
C GLU A 10 13.76 4.74 -19.09
N LEU A 11 13.29 3.69 -18.45
CA LEU A 11 13.69 2.32 -18.76
C LEU A 11 13.13 1.88 -20.11
N HIS A 12 11.87 2.17 -20.40
CA HIS A 12 11.24 1.89 -21.69
C HIS A 12 11.93 2.66 -22.84
N ASP A 13 12.26 3.95 -22.63
CA ASP A 13 12.99 4.74 -23.64
C ASP A 13 14.35 4.11 -23.98
N LEU A 14 15.03 3.50 -23.01
CA LEU A 14 16.27 2.76 -23.26
C LEU A 14 16.05 1.47 -24.04
N TYR A 15 14.93 0.77 -23.81
CA TYR A 15 14.55 -0.41 -24.60
C TYR A 15 14.28 -0.02 -26.06
N VAL A 16 13.50 1.03 -26.31
CA VAL A 16 13.23 1.54 -27.66
C VAL A 16 14.51 1.97 -28.37
N ALA A 17 15.42 2.61 -27.65
CA ALA A 17 16.71 3.03 -28.17
C ALA A 17 17.73 1.87 -28.36
N GLY A 18 17.38 0.64 -28.01
CA GLY A 18 18.27 -0.54 -28.10
C GLY A 18 19.51 -0.45 -27.19
N LYS A 19 19.46 0.40 -26.13
CA LYS A 19 20.58 0.60 -25.20
C LYS A 19 20.62 -0.43 -24.07
N THR A 20 19.52 -1.13 -23.83
CA THR A 20 19.40 -2.27 -22.94
C THR A 20 18.19 -3.12 -23.38
N ASN A 21 17.94 -4.21 -22.67
CA ASN A 21 16.84 -5.14 -22.94
C ASN A 21 16.30 -5.75 -21.62
N PRO A 22 15.11 -6.37 -21.62
CA PRO A 22 14.53 -6.97 -20.43
C PRO A 22 15.40 -7.99 -19.72
N VAL A 23 16.25 -8.76 -20.45
CA VAL A 23 17.14 -9.76 -19.86
C VAL A 23 18.18 -9.10 -18.96
N GLU A 24 18.84 -8.05 -19.44
CA GLU A 24 19.85 -7.32 -18.66
C GLU A 24 19.25 -6.68 -17.41
N VAL A 25 18.07 -6.09 -17.54
CA VAL A 25 17.39 -5.40 -16.43
C VAL A 25 16.90 -6.40 -15.38
N VAL A 26 16.31 -7.52 -15.81
CA VAL A 26 15.88 -8.60 -14.91
C VAL A 26 17.05 -9.19 -14.16
N GLU A 27 18.21 -9.44 -14.82
CA GLU A 27 19.39 -9.96 -14.14
C GLU A 27 19.95 -8.98 -13.11
N GLN A 28 19.98 -7.67 -13.40
CA GLN A 28 20.38 -6.66 -12.41
C GLN A 28 19.42 -6.64 -11.22
N ALA A 29 18.10 -6.66 -11.46
CA ALA A 29 17.09 -6.69 -10.41
C ALA A 29 17.21 -7.96 -9.54
N ILE A 30 17.43 -9.13 -10.15
CA ILE A 30 17.65 -10.40 -9.45
C ILE A 30 18.92 -10.33 -8.61
N ALA A 31 20.01 -9.80 -9.15
CA ALA A 31 21.27 -9.67 -8.42
C ALA A 31 21.11 -8.80 -7.16
N LYS A 32 20.44 -7.64 -7.29
CA LYS A 32 20.13 -6.76 -6.16
C LYS A 32 19.17 -7.41 -5.16
N ALA A 33 18.12 -8.11 -5.65
CA ALA A 33 17.17 -8.79 -4.79
C ALA A 33 17.82 -9.91 -3.97
N LYS A 34 18.79 -10.65 -4.55
CA LYS A 34 19.60 -11.65 -3.84
C LYS A 34 20.54 -11.04 -2.79
N ALA A 35 20.99 -9.82 -3.02
CA ALA A 35 21.86 -9.08 -2.10
C ALA A 35 21.08 -8.31 -1.03
N ASP A 36 19.75 -8.26 -1.10
CA ASP A 36 18.90 -7.54 -0.15
C ASP A 36 19.05 -8.09 1.26
N LYS A 37 19.24 -7.18 2.22
CA LYS A 37 19.39 -7.49 3.65
C LYS A 37 18.17 -7.05 4.47
N ASN A 38 17.14 -6.54 3.82
CA ASN A 38 15.99 -5.95 4.49
C ASN A 38 14.88 -6.97 4.80
N ASN A 39 15.09 -8.25 4.51
CA ASN A 39 14.09 -9.31 4.68
C ASN A 39 12.76 -8.99 3.98
N ALA A 40 12.87 -8.53 2.73
CA ALA A 40 11.72 -8.03 1.97
C ALA A 40 11.07 -9.09 1.06
N LEU A 41 11.67 -10.29 0.93
CA LEU A 41 11.24 -11.35 0.02
C LEU A 41 10.55 -12.50 0.75
N GLU A 42 9.40 -12.91 0.24
CA GLU A 42 8.63 -14.08 0.69
C GLU A 42 8.92 -15.30 -0.18
N ALA A 43 8.81 -15.14 -1.50
CA ALA A 43 9.11 -16.15 -2.50
C ALA A 43 9.68 -15.51 -3.77
N VAL A 44 10.42 -16.28 -4.55
CA VAL A 44 11.08 -15.80 -5.77
C VAL A 44 10.58 -16.53 -7.02
N MET A 45 10.56 -15.83 -8.16
CA MET A 45 10.12 -16.33 -9.46
C MET A 45 11.20 -16.10 -10.53
N TYR A 46 12.48 -16.13 -10.13
CA TYR A 46 13.60 -15.69 -10.97
C TYR A 46 13.75 -16.47 -12.28
N ASP A 47 13.53 -17.79 -12.26
CA ASP A 47 13.69 -18.61 -13.47
C ASP A 47 12.56 -18.35 -14.49
N ASP A 48 11.34 -18.13 -14.01
CA ASP A 48 10.23 -17.77 -14.88
C ASP A 48 10.37 -16.33 -15.40
N ALA A 49 10.88 -15.42 -14.57
CA ALA A 49 11.20 -14.06 -14.98
C ALA A 49 12.26 -14.02 -16.11
N ARG A 50 13.32 -14.84 -16.00
CA ARG A 50 14.35 -15.00 -17.05
C ARG A 50 13.77 -15.53 -18.35
N LYS A 51 12.95 -16.58 -18.27
CA LYS A 51 12.29 -17.16 -19.46
C LYS A 51 11.40 -16.13 -20.13
N MET A 52 10.60 -15.39 -19.35
CA MET A 52 9.74 -14.33 -19.85
C MET A 52 10.54 -13.19 -20.49
N ALA A 53 11.62 -12.74 -19.85
CA ALA A 53 12.50 -11.71 -20.40
C ALA A 53 13.12 -12.13 -21.74
N MET A 54 13.64 -13.36 -21.86
CA MET A 54 14.17 -13.91 -23.11
C MET A 54 13.09 -14.01 -24.19
N GLN A 55 11.89 -14.45 -23.85
CA GLN A 55 10.77 -14.52 -24.78
C GLN A 55 10.43 -13.15 -25.34
N LEU A 56 10.33 -12.11 -24.49
CA LEU A 56 10.03 -10.75 -24.92
C LEU A 56 11.09 -10.19 -25.86
N VAL A 57 12.37 -10.44 -25.59
CA VAL A 57 13.45 -10.01 -26.51
C VAL A 57 13.32 -10.69 -27.88
N ASN A 58 12.95 -11.98 -27.92
CA ASN A 58 12.75 -12.71 -29.18
C ASN A 58 11.49 -12.26 -29.94
N GLU A 59 10.44 -11.84 -29.23
CA GLU A 59 9.19 -11.33 -29.83
C GLU A 59 9.36 -9.91 -30.38
N GLY A 60 10.32 -9.14 -29.86
CA GLY A 60 10.51 -7.73 -30.18
C GLY A 60 9.75 -6.80 -29.28
N ILE A 61 10.18 -5.53 -29.27
CA ILE A 61 9.60 -4.50 -28.42
C ILE A 61 8.21 -4.06 -28.90
N GLU A 62 7.33 -3.77 -27.93
CA GLU A 62 6.06 -3.05 -28.14
C GLU A 62 6.27 -1.57 -27.73
N GLU A 63 6.61 -0.71 -28.70
CA GLU A 63 6.99 0.68 -28.44
C GLU A 63 5.90 1.51 -27.72
N ASP A 64 4.62 1.19 -27.95
CA ASP A 64 3.49 1.87 -27.30
C ASP A 64 3.15 1.29 -25.91
N ASN A 65 3.83 0.24 -25.47
CA ASN A 65 3.56 -0.44 -24.22
C ASN A 65 4.64 -0.14 -23.18
N LEU A 66 4.47 0.93 -22.42
CA LEU A 66 5.44 1.38 -21.41
C LEU A 66 5.76 0.32 -20.34
N LEU A 67 4.89 -0.67 -20.12
CA LEU A 67 5.11 -1.75 -19.15
C LEU A 67 5.82 -2.97 -19.74
N TRP A 68 6.10 -2.97 -21.05
CA TRP A 68 6.79 -4.08 -21.71
C TRP A 68 8.19 -4.32 -21.09
N GLY A 69 8.39 -5.53 -20.56
CA GLY A 69 9.67 -5.92 -19.97
C GLY A 69 10.01 -5.30 -18.62
N ILE A 70 9.10 -4.56 -17.98
CA ILE A 70 9.33 -3.89 -16.70
C ILE A 70 9.24 -4.89 -15.53
N PRO A 71 10.31 -5.06 -14.71
CA PRO A 71 10.29 -5.96 -13.58
C PRO A 71 9.53 -5.38 -12.38
N TYR A 72 8.81 -6.24 -11.61
CA TYR A 72 8.10 -5.83 -10.41
C TYR A 72 8.00 -6.94 -9.37
N PHE A 73 7.63 -6.57 -8.13
CA PHE A 73 7.29 -7.50 -7.06
C PHE A 73 5.82 -7.43 -6.68
N ILE A 74 5.34 -8.50 -6.05
CA ILE A 74 3.93 -8.70 -5.70
C ILE A 74 3.85 -8.91 -4.18
N LYS A 75 3.08 -8.10 -3.46
CA LYS A 75 2.79 -8.39 -2.05
C LYS A 75 2.21 -9.79 -1.91
N ASP A 76 2.67 -10.56 -0.93
CA ASP A 76 2.34 -11.99 -0.85
C ASP A 76 0.90 -12.32 -0.42
N ASN A 77 0.03 -11.35 -0.37
CA ASN A 77 -1.42 -11.56 -0.24
C ASN A 77 -2.18 -11.55 -1.57
N PHE A 78 -1.51 -11.47 -2.71
CA PHE A 78 -2.13 -11.66 -4.03
C PHE A 78 -1.90 -13.09 -4.51
N SER A 79 -2.99 -13.80 -4.83
CA SER A 79 -2.94 -15.12 -5.44
C SER A 79 -2.14 -15.09 -6.74
N THR A 80 -1.08 -15.88 -6.81
CA THR A 80 -0.20 -15.98 -7.97
C THR A 80 -0.16 -17.43 -8.42
N LYS A 81 -0.65 -17.71 -9.63
CA LYS A 81 -0.78 -19.07 -10.16
C LYS A 81 0.55 -19.83 -10.13
N GLY A 82 0.55 -20.99 -9.48
CA GLY A 82 1.72 -21.86 -9.39
C GLY A 82 2.80 -21.40 -8.41
N VAL A 83 2.59 -20.29 -7.67
CA VAL A 83 3.54 -19.76 -6.69
C VAL A 83 2.91 -19.76 -5.31
N GLU A 84 3.62 -20.29 -4.31
CA GLU A 84 3.14 -20.29 -2.93
C GLU A 84 2.74 -18.88 -2.50
N THR A 85 1.56 -18.76 -1.88
CA THR A 85 0.98 -17.50 -1.44
C THR A 85 0.55 -17.65 0.01
N THR A 86 1.37 -17.14 0.93
CA THR A 86 1.21 -17.35 2.38
C THR A 86 0.55 -16.18 3.10
N ALA A 87 0.46 -15.01 2.46
CA ALA A 87 0.15 -13.75 3.12
C ALA A 87 1.03 -13.52 4.38
N SER A 88 2.30 -13.93 4.31
CA SER A 88 3.30 -13.97 5.40
C SER A 88 2.77 -14.61 6.69
N SER A 89 1.95 -15.67 6.58
CA SER A 89 1.35 -16.41 7.69
C SER A 89 1.57 -17.91 7.57
N ASN A 90 1.93 -18.56 8.68
CA ASN A 90 2.08 -20.01 8.72
C ASN A 90 0.78 -20.79 8.46
N ILE A 91 -0.39 -20.16 8.61
CA ILE A 91 -1.69 -20.81 8.35
C ILE A 91 -1.90 -21.13 6.86
N LEU A 92 -1.28 -20.34 5.96
CA LEU A 92 -1.36 -20.53 4.52
C LEU A 92 -0.13 -21.25 3.93
N LYS A 93 0.80 -21.70 4.75
CA LYS A 93 1.97 -22.45 4.28
C LYS A 93 1.54 -23.67 3.45
N GLY A 94 2.15 -23.82 2.28
CA GLY A 94 1.81 -24.86 1.30
C GLY A 94 0.64 -24.52 0.38
N TYR A 95 0.03 -23.35 0.51
CA TYR A 95 -1.04 -22.92 -0.39
C TYR A 95 -0.48 -22.37 -1.70
N VAL A 96 -0.72 -23.09 -2.80
CA VAL A 96 -0.35 -22.71 -4.16
C VAL A 96 -1.62 -22.45 -4.98
N PRO A 97 -1.93 -21.18 -5.33
CA PRO A 97 -3.13 -20.85 -6.11
C PRO A 97 -3.10 -21.45 -7.52
N HIS A 98 -4.28 -21.83 -8.04
CA HIS A 98 -4.46 -22.29 -9.43
C HIS A 98 -4.81 -21.14 -10.39
N PHE A 99 -4.88 -19.92 -9.89
CA PHE A 99 -5.25 -18.72 -10.64
C PHE A 99 -4.40 -17.52 -10.22
N ASP A 100 -4.31 -16.54 -11.09
CA ASP A 100 -3.72 -15.23 -10.80
C ASP A 100 -4.80 -14.27 -10.29
N ALA A 101 -4.43 -13.38 -9.38
CA ALA A 101 -5.23 -12.20 -9.08
C ALA A 101 -5.37 -11.33 -10.34
N GLU A 102 -6.52 -10.64 -10.47
CA GLU A 102 -6.81 -9.85 -11.68
C GLU A 102 -5.72 -8.82 -12.00
N VAL A 103 -5.18 -8.17 -11.00
CA VAL A 103 -4.07 -7.20 -11.17
C VAL A 103 -2.82 -7.83 -11.77
N ILE A 104 -2.52 -9.10 -11.44
CA ILE A 104 -1.41 -9.85 -12.02
C ILE A 104 -1.72 -10.22 -13.47
N THR A 105 -2.95 -10.65 -13.75
CA THR A 105 -3.42 -10.94 -15.10
C THR A 105 -3.27 -9.72 -16.01
N ARG A 106 -3.69 -8.53 -15.55
CA ARG A 106 -3.57 -7.27 -16.31
C ARG A 106 -2.12 -6.85 -16.54
N LEU A 107 -1.25 -6.98 -15.54
CA LEU A 107 0.19 -6.68 -15.69
C LEU A 107 0.88 -7.67 -16.64
N LYS A 108 0.56 -8.96 -16.56
CA LYS A 108 1.07 -9.97 -17.50
C LYS A 108 0.61 -9.69 -18.93
N ALA A 109 -0.64 -9.26 -19.13
CA ALA A 109 -1.15 -8.85 -20.44
C ALA A 109 -0.40 -7.63 -21.01
N LYS A 110 0.15 -6.78 -20.16
CA LYS A 110 1.06 -5.67 -20.52
C LYS A 110 2.54 -6.10 -20.52
N LYS A 111 2.83 -7.40 -20.46
CA LYS A 111 4.20 -7.95 -20.54
C LYS A 111 5.16 -7.44 -19.44
N ALA A 112 4.63 -6.96 -18.30
CA ALA A 112 5.43 -6.69 -17.12
C ALA A 112 5.88 -8.01 -16.46
N ILE A 113 7.11 -8.05 -15.92
CA ILE A 113 7.79 -9.27 -15.48
C ILE A 113 7.76 -9.39 -13.95
N PRO A 114 6.99 -10.32 -13.35
CA PRO A 114 7.02 -10.55 -11.91
C PRO A 114 8.29 -11.27 -11.47
N LEU A 115 9.01 -10.71 -10.50
CA LEU A 115 10.24 -11.29 -9.97
C LEU A 115 10.01 -12.18 -8.73
N GLY A 116 8.90 -11.99 -8.03
CA GLY A 116 8.62 -12.72 -6.80
C GLY A 116 7.57 -12.06 -5.91
N LYS A 117 7.47 -12.60 -4.71
CA LYS A 117 6.53 -12.21 -3.67
C LYS A 117 7.24 -11.44 -2.57
N ALA A 118 6.65 -10.33 -2.13
CA ALA A 118 7.18 -9.45 -1.10
C ALA A 118 6.52 -9.74 0.27
N THR A 119 7.32 -9.70 1.34
CA THR A 119 6.85 -9.87 2.72
C THR A 119 5.82 -8.81 3.12
N LEU A 120 5.01 -9.15 4.12
CA LEU A 120 4.01 -8.25 4.67
C LEU A 120 3.79 -8.53 6.17
N ASP A 121 3.09 -7.66 6.87
CA ASP A 121 2.53 -8.02 8.16
C ASP A 121 1.50 -9.14 7.98
N GLU A 122 1.52 -10.13 8.87
CA GLU A 122 0.70 -11.35 8.78
C GLU A 122 -0.75 -11.07 8.38
N LEU A 123 -1.22 -11.67 7.28
CA LEU A 123 -2.57 -11.54 6.71
C LEU A 123 -2.97 -10.07 6.45
N ALA A 124 -2.01 -9.19 6.20
CA ALA A 124 -2.17 -7.74 6.06
C ALA A 124 -2.72 -7.04 7.33
N MET A 125 -2.66 -7.68 8.50
CA MET A 125 -3.23 -7.21 9.77
C MET A 125 -2.21 -6.49 10.67
N GLY A 126 -1.36 -5.67 10.10
CA GLY A 126 -0.36 -4.88 10.83
C GLY A 126 -0.08 -3.54 10.16
N GLY A 127 0.82 -2.75 10.74
CA GLY A 127 1.21 -1.43 10.23
C GLY A 127 2.71 -1.15 10.39
N SER A 128 3.50 -2.16 10.78
CA SER A 128 4.90 -1.98 11.18
C SER A 128 5.93 -2.73 10.34
N GLY A 129 5.53 -3.79 9.64
CA GLY A 129 6.44 -4.74 8.98
C GLY A 129 7.10 -5.72 9.95
N MET A 130 6.51 -5.93 11.13
CA MET A 130 7.10 -6.76 12.20
C MET A 130 6.49 -8.14 12.34
N SER A 131 5.28 -8.36 11.82
CA SER A 131 4.47 -9.51 12.21
C SER A 131 4.40 -10.63 11.16
N GLY A 132 5.12 -10.53 10.05
CA GLY A 132 5.25 -11.62 9.08
C GLY A 132 5.96 -12.84 9.66
N HIS A 133 5.64 -14.05 9.19
CA HIS A 133 6.20 -15.29 9.73
C HIS A 133 7.71 -15.46 9.48
N LEU A 134 8.27 -14.73 8.50
CA LEU A 134 9.71 -14.68 8.25
C LEU A 134 10.44 -13.65 9.11
N GLY A 135 9.72 -12.95 10.01
CA GLY A 135 10.28 -11.92 10.87
C GLY A 135 10.12 -10.50 10.33
N ARG A 136 10.92 -9.59 10.88
CA ARG A 136 10.83 -8.15 10.58
C ARG A 136 11.34 -7.83 9.18
N THR A 137 10.67 -6.93 8.49
CA THR A 137 11.18 -6.26 7.30
C THR A 137 11.79 -4.91 7.69
N TYR A 138 12.98 -4.61 7.21
CA TYR A 138 13.74 -3.43 7.60
C TYR A 138 13.56 -2.27 6.61
N ASN A 139 13.76 -1.05 7.13
CA ASN A 139 13.75 0.15 6.30
C ASN A 139 15.09 0.31 5.59
N PRO A 140 15.13 0.31 4.25
CA PRO A 140 16.41 0.39 3.53
C PRO A 140 17.14 1.72 3.68
N PHE A 141 16.47 2.80 4.15
CA PHE A 141 17.13 4.07 4.50
C PHE A 141 17.88 4.02 5.83
N ASP A 142 17.73 2.93 6.61
CA ASP A 142 18.43 2.74 7.89
C ASP A 142 19.34 1.51 7.83
N GLU A 143 20.62 1.74 7.56
CA GLU A 143 21.65 0.70 7.53
C GLU A 143 21.82 -0.02 8.87
N THR A 144 21.37 0.60 9.98
CA THR A 144 21.44 0.00 11.33
C THR A 144 20.31 -0.97 11.61
N HIS A 145 19.31 -1.05 10.74
CA HIS A 145 18.14 -1.91 10.88
C HIS A 145 17.35 -1.70 12.18
N GLN A 146 17.33 -0.48 12.69
CA GLN A 146 16.60 -0.14 13.91
C GLN A 146 15.20 0.41 13.65
N HIS A 147 14.96 1.00 12.45
CA HIS A 147 13.70 1.64 12.12
C HIS A 147 12.77 0.74 11.29
N MET A 148 11.47 0.88 11.55
CA MET A 148 10.43 0.22 10.77
C MET A 148 10.40 0.75 9.33
N VAL A 149 9.96 -0.06 8.39
CA VAL A 149 9.60 0.41 7.04
C VAL A 149 8.12 0.80 6.96
N GLY A 150 7.36 0.48 8.01
CA GLY A 150 5.90 0.53 8.00
C GLY A 150 5.29 -0.72 7.37
N GLY A 151 3.97 -0.79 7.41
CA GLY A 151 3.22 -1.95 6.93
C GLY A 151 1.76 -1.59 6.65
N SER A 152 1.00 -2.57 6.23
CA SER A 152 1.33 -4.00 6.08
C SER A 152 2.13 -4.35 4.82
N SER A 153 2.28 -3.47 3.80
CA SER A 153 3.01 -3.75 2.55
C SER A 153 4.51 -3.49 2.70
N ALA A 154 5.13 -4.06 3.75
CA ALA A 154 6.49 -3.76 4.18
C ALA A 154 7.55 -4.13 3.14
N GLY A 155 7.56 -5.36 2.64
CA GLY A 155 8.51 -5.83 1.63
C GLY A 155 8.34 -5.09 0.31
N SER A 156 7.09 -4.82 -0.10
CA SER A 156 6.81 -4.06 -1.33
C SER A 156 7.44 -2.66 -1.29
N ALA A 157 7.29 -1.95 -0.16
CA ALA A 157 7.91 -0.63 0.02
C ALA A 157 9.43 -0.73 0.06
N SER A 158 9.97 -1.71 0.81
CA SER A 158 11.42 -1.90 0.94
C SER A 158 12.10 -2.16 -0.40
N LEU A 159 11.55 -3.04 -1.25
CA LEU A 159 12.13 -3.40 -2.55
C LEU A 159 12.18 -2.21 -3.54
N VAL A 160 11.16 -1.36 -3.55
CA VAL A 160 11.13 -0.16 -4.41
C VAL A 160 12.08 0.92 -3.87
N ALA A 161 12.10 1.14 -2.55
CA ALA A 161 12.98 2.12 -1.90
C ALA A 161 14.46 1.75 -1.99
N ALA A 162 14.78 0.45 -1.96
CA ALA A 162 16.14 -0.06 -2.21
C ALA A 162 16.58 0.04 -3.68
N GLY A 163 15.73 0.54 -4.58
CA GLY A 163 16.05 0.66 -6.00
C GLY A 163 16.23 -0.69 -6.71
N ILE A 164 15.51 -1.73 -6.29
CA ILE A 164 15.58 -3.07 -6.88
C ILE A 164 14.64 -3.19 -8.08
N VAL A 165 13.46 -2.57 -7.99
CA VAL A 165 12.47 -2.52 -9.08
C VAL A 165 11.81 -1.13 -9.14
N PRO A 166 11.25 -0.71 -10.28
CA PRO A 166 10.56 0.57 -10.39
C PRO A 166 9.23 0.60 -9.64
N PHE A 167 8.52 -0.52 -9.50
CA PHE A 167 7.26 -0.58 -8.76
C PHE A 167 7.02 -1.93 -8.07
N SER A 168 6.10 -1.94 -7.12
CA SER A 168 5.63 -3.16 -6.45
C SER A 168 4.15 -3.04 -6.06
N LEU A 169 3.39 -4.14 -6.20
CA LEU A 169 2.01 -4.20 -5.77
C LEU A 169 1.91 -4.23 -4.24
N GLY A 170 0.91 -3.54 -3.71
CA GLY A 170 0.55 -3.52 -2.29
C GLY A 170 -0.96 -3.59 -2.10
N SER A 171 -1.41 -3.66 -0.86
CA SER A 171 -2.81 -3.54 -0.48
C SER A 171 -2.95 -2.59 0.70
N ASP A 172 -4.05 -1.83 0.75
CA ASP A 172 -4.28 -0.79 1.73
C ASP A 172 -5.69 -0.93 2.32
N THR A 173 -5.76 -1.19 3.63
CA THR A 173 -6.99 -1.36 4.38
C THR A 173 -7.21 -0.22 5.38
N GLY A 174 -6.14 0.37 5.88
CA GLY A 174 -6.14 1.53 6.77
C GLY A 174 -5.15 2.59 6.33
N ASP A 175 -3.94 2.16 5.99
CA ASP A 175 -2.83 3.01 5.56
C ASP A 175 -1.69 2.19 4.92
N SER A 176 -1.94 0.91 4.66
CA SER A 176 -0.91 -0.11 4.42
C SER A 176 -0.11 0.02 3.11
N VAL A 177 -0.37 1.02 2.28
CA VAL A 177 0.48 1.49 1.17
C VAL A 177 0.99 2.89 1.49
N ARG A 178 0.14 3.76 2.00
CA ARG A 178 0.43 5.20 2.14
C ARG A 178 1.40 5.51 3.27
N LYS A 179 1.30 4.84 4.43
CA LYS A 179 2.25 5.02 5.54
C LYS A 179 3.63 4.43 5.24
N PRO A 180 3.76 3.17 4.73
CA PRO A 180 5.06 2.67 4.28
C PRO A 180 5.71 3.56 3.21
N ALA A 181 4.93 4.15 2.29
CA ALA A 181 5.46 5.10 1.31
C ALA A 181 6.07 6.33 1.98
N SER A 182 5.43 6.88 3.04
CA SER A 182 6.00 7.98 3.81
C SER A 182 7.34 7.63 4.44
N TYR A 183 7.46 6.46 5.06
CA TYR A 183 8.65 6.02 5.76
C TYR A 183 9.78 5.54 4.85
N ALA A 184 9.44 5.19 3.61
CA ALA A 184 10.37 4.68 2.62
C ALA A 184 10.63 5.67 1.45
N GLY A 185 10.14 6.90 1.53
CA GLY A 185 10.39 7.94 0.53
C GLY A 185 9.81 7.64 -0.86
N LEU A 186 8.62 7.05 -0.90
CA LEU A 186 7.99 6.58 -2.13
C LEU A 186 6.68 7.31 -2.43
N VAL A 187 6.24 7.19 -3.67
CA VAL A 187 4.85 7.43 -4.04
C VAL A 187 4.06 6.17 -3.72
N GLY A 188 3.10 6.28 -2.78
CA GLY A 188 2.19 5.21 -2.42
C GLY A 188 0.76 5.58 -2.78
N PHE A 189 0.16 4.85 -3.71
CA PHE A 189 -1.17 5.16 -4.22
C PHE A 189 -2.21 4.12 -3.83
N LYS A 190 -3.34 4.60 -3.31
CA LYS A 190 -4.57 3.86 -3.05
C LYS A 190 -5.71 4.49 -3.87
N PRO A 191 -6.29 3.78 -4.84
CA PRO A 191 -7.40 4.31 -5.65
C PRO A 191 -8.72 4.41 -4.87
N THR A 192 -9.75 4.93 -5.51
CA THR A 192 -11.13 4.78 -5.06
C THR A 192 -11.46 3.31 -4.85
N TRP A 193 -12.19 3.00 -3.78
CA TRP A 193 -12.64 1.64 -3.49
C TRP A 193 -13.47 1.09 -4.65
N GLY A 194 -13.10 -0.10 -5.14
CA GLY A 194 -13.70 -0.71 -6.32
C GLY A 194 -13.17 -0.19 -7.67
N ARG A 195 -12.19 0.73 -7.71
CA ARG A 195 -11.59 1.18 -8.99
C ARG A 195 -10.67 0.12 -9.60
N ILE A 196 -9.98 -0.65 -8.77
CA ILE A 196 -9.17 -1.81 -9.14
C ILE A 196 -9.85 -3.06 -8.57
N SER A 197 -9.94 -4.13 -9.37
CA SER A 197 -10.48 -5.42 -8.92
C SER A 197 -9.66 -5.98 -7.77
N ARG A 198 -10.37 -6.55 -6.78
CA ARG A 198 -9.79 -7.29 -5.65
C ARG A 198 -9.85 -8.81 -5.84
N TYR A 199 -10.26 -9.29 -7.02
CA TYR A 199 -10.25 -10.72 -7.30
C TYR A 199 -8.84 -11.28 -7.13
N GLY A 200 -8.70 -12.29 -6.27
CA GLY A 200 -7.42 -12.91 -5.92
C GLY A 200 -6.58 -12.17 -4.88
N LEU A 201 -7.04 -11.02 -4.36
CA LEU A 201 -6.47 -10.40 -3.16
C LEU A 201 -6.99 -11.15 -1.93
N TYR A 202 -6.09 -11.67 -1.09
CA TYR A 202 -6.47 -12.30 0.17
C TYR A 202 -7.10 -11.27 1.10
N PRO A 203 -8.37 -11.46 1.55
CA PRO A 203 -9.12 -10.40 2.20
C PRO A 203 -8.72 -10.20 3.66
N PHE A 204 -8.49 -8.96 4.06
CA PHE A 204 -8.44 -8.56 5.46
C PHE A 204 -9.80 -8.00 5.90
N THR A 205 -10.20 -6.88 5.34
CA THR A 205 -11.46 -6.19 5.67
C THR A 205 -12.12 -5.72 4.37
N PRO A 206 -12.94 -6.54 3.70
CA PRO A 206 -13.45 -6.26 2.37
C PRO A 206 -14.18 -4.93 2.20
N SER A 207 -14.78 -4.40 3.27
CA SER A 207 -15.41 -3.07 3.21
C SER A 207 -14.42 -1.90 3.16
N LEU A 208 -13.11 -2.16 3.36
CA LEU A 208 -12.02 -1.17 3.42
C LEU A 208 -10.85 -1.51 2.49
N ASP A 209 -10.63 -2.79 2.19
CA ASP A 209 -9.50 -3.26 1.38
C ASP A 209 -9.49 -2.61 0.00
N ALA A 210 -8.33 -2.12 -0.41
CA ALA A 210 -8.05 -1.66 -1.76
C ALA A 210 -6.71 -2.22 -2.25
N VAL A 211 -6.62 -2.54 -3.53
CA VAL A 211 -5.33 -2.72 -4.20
C VAL A 211 -4.66 -1.36 -4.28
N GLY A 212 -3.39 -1.30 -3.96
CA GLY A 212 -2.54 -0.14 -4.17
C GLY A 212 -1.15 -0.58 -4.60
N TYR A 213 -0.25 0.35 -4.77
CA TYR A 213 1.10 0.07 -5.23
C TYR A 213 2.06 1.20 -4.85
N PHE A 214 3.34 0.90 -5.02
CA PHE A 214 4.44 1.82 -4.79
C PHE A 214 5.18 2.09 -6.09
N THR A 215 5.54 3.36 -6.31
CA THR A 215 6.45 3.82 -7.36
C THR A 215 7.39 4.87 -6.79
N ARG A 216 8.35 5.35 -7.60
CA ARG A 216 9.25 6.43 -7.18
C ARG A 216 8.86 7.80 -7.71
N ASN A 217 7.82 7.87 -8.57
CA ASN A 217 7.30 9.13 -9.10
C ASN A 217 5.80 9.01 -9.42
N VAL A 218 5.15 10.16 -9.56
CA VAL A 218 3.70 10.26 -9.78
C VAL A 218 3.29 9.78 -11.16
N PHE A 219 4.12 9.97 -12.19
CA PHE A 219 3.79 9.53 -13.54
C PHE A 219 3.69 8.00 -13.63
N ASP A 220 4.67 7.28 -13.07
CA ASP A 220 4.64 5.82 -13.00
C ASP A 220 3.41 5.32 -12.24
N ALA A 221 3.00 6.04 -11.17
CA ALA A 221 1.80 5.68 -10.43
C ALA A 221 0.52 5.85 -11.27
N ALA A 222 0.41 6.92 -12.04
CA ALA A 222 -0.72 7.15 -12.94
C ALA A 222 -0.77 6.12 -14.08
N LEU A 223 0.38 5.80 -14.68
CA LEU A 223 0.53 4.78 -15.72
C LEU A 223 0.08 3.38 -15.25
N LEU A 224 0.43 3.01 -14.02
CA LEU A 224 -0.05 1.74 -13.44
C LEU A 224 -1.57 1.73 -13.29
N LEU A 225 -2.20 2.86 -12.95
CA LEU A 225 -3.66 2.93 -12.86
C LEU A 225 -4.34 2.77 -14.21
N ASP A 226 -3.77 3.29 -15.31
CA ASP A 226 -4.27 3.07 -16.68
C ASP A 226 -4.41 1.57 -16.99
N THR A 227 -3.49 0.75 -16.46
CA THR A 227 -3.50 -0.70 -16.67
C THR A 227 -4.41 -1.43 -15.68
N LEU A 228 -4.39 -1.03 -14.40
CA LEU A 228 -5.00 -1.80 -13.32
C LEU A 228 -6.48 -1.46 -13.09
N ALA A 229 -6.93 -0.26 -13.47
CA ALA A 229 -8.31 0.18 -13.27
C ALA A 229 -9.29 -0.54 -14.19
N GLY A 230 -10.55 -0.60 -13.76
CA GLY A 230 -11.66 -1.05 -14.59
C GLY A 230 -12.45 -2.22 -14.03
N ARG A 231 -13.59 -2.46 -14.64
CA ARG A 231 -14.55 -3.51 -14.27
C ARG A 231 -13.93 -4.90 -14.40
N ASP A 232 -14.26 -5.74 -13.42
CA ASP A 232 -13.99 -7.17 -13.41
C ASP A 232 -15.24 -7.89 -12.90
N ASP A 233 -15.83 -8.78 -13.70
CA ASP A 233 -17.04 -9.51 -13.33
C ASP A 233 -16.79 -10.60 -12.28
N LYS A 234 -15.52 -10.93 -11.99
CA LYS A 234 -15.13 -11.80 -10.87
C LYS A 234 -15.13 -11.07 -9.52
N ASP A 235 -15.08 -9.73 -9.54
CA ASP A 235 -15.25 -8.87 -8.36
C ASP A 235 -16.47 -7.97 -8.53
N LEU A 236 -17.61 -8.39 -7.96
CA LEU A 236 -18.87 -7.65 -8.04
C LEU A 236 -18.81 -6.26 -7.40
N THR A 237 -17.78 -5.96 -6.62
CA THR A 237 -17.57 -4.64 -6.04
C THR A 237 -16.78 -3.70 -6.95
N SER A 238 -16.22 -4.21 -8.06
CA SER A 238 -15.51 -3.37 -9.02
C SER A 238 -16.48 -2.44 -9.76
N SER A 239 -16.06 -1.18 -9.97
CA SER A 239 -16.90 -0.12 -10.52
C SER A 239 -17.20 -0.29 -11.99
N PHE A 240 -18.43 0.09 -12.42
CA PHE A 240 -18.83 0.21 -13.82
C PHE A 240 -18.42 1.53 -14.47
N ARG A 241 -17.82 2.48 -13.70
CA ARG A 241 -17.37 3.75 -14.27
C ARG A 241 -16.26 3.51 -15.29
N GLU A 242 -16.32 4.23 -16.40
CA GLU A 242 -15.27 4.22 -17.42
C GLU A 242 -13.89 4.50 -16.84
N VAL A 243 -12.87 3.93 -17.46
CA VAL A 243 -11.48 4.15 -17.11
C VAL A 243 -10.99 5.37 -17.88
N ASP A 244 -10.46 6.35 -17.14
CA ASP A 244 -9.79 7.50 -17.74
C ASP A 244 -8.35 7.14 -18.13
N GLN A 245 -7.72 7.93 -18.97
CA GLN A 245 -6.27 7.88 -19.17
C GLN A 245 -5.61 8.73 -18.09
N TYR A 246 -5.25 8.09 -16.97
CA TYR A 246 -4.74 8.77 -15.79
C TYR A 246 -3.36 9.36 -16.00
N SER A 247 -2.49 8.69 -16.80
CA SER A 247 -1.15 9.18 -17.14
C SER A 247 -1.16 10.44 -18.02
N ALA A 248 -2.29 10.73 -18.69
CA ALA A 248 -2.47 11.95 -19.48
C ALA A 248 -2.95 13.15 -18.62
N TYR A 249 -2.58 13.18 -17.35
CA TYR A 249 -2.84 14.33 -16.49
C TYR A 249 -1.96 15.53 -16.87
N GLN A 250 -2.46 16.73 -16.58
CA GLN A 250 -1.67 17.97 -16.71
C GLN A 250 -1.38 18.50 -15.30
N ALA A 251 -0.12 18.61 -14.95
CA ALA A 251 0.32 19.06 -13.64
C ALA A 251 -0.01 20.55 -13.44
N ASP A 252 -1.14 20.83 -12.82
CA ASP A 252 -1.61 22.17 -12.48
C ASP A 252 -2.42 22.13 -11.19
N VAL A 253 -2.34 23.23 -10.41
CA VAL A 253 -3.13 23.44 -9.19
C VAL A 253 -3.84 24.79 -9.18
N LYS A 254 -3.74 25.56 -10.25
CA LYS A 254 -4.37 26.87 -10.36
C LYS A 254 -5.88 26.77 -10.19
N GLY A 255 -6.41 27.50 -9.21
CA GLY A 255 -7.84 27.50 -8.88
C GLY A 255 -8.32 26.27 -8.08
N LEU A 256 -7.45 25.29 -7.81
CA LEU A 256 -7.79 24.16 -6.95
C LEU A 256 -7.81 24.55 -5.47
N LYS A 257 -8.70 23.95 -4.72
CA LYS A 257 -8.87 24.19 -3.28
C LYS A 257 -8.44 22.99 -2.46
N PHE A 258 -7.52 23.20 -1.54
CA PHE A 258 -7.02 22.20 -0.61
C PHE A 258 -7.48 22.53 0.81
N ALA A 259 -8.02 21.53 1.51
CA ALA A 259 -8.34 21.61 2.93
C ALA A 259 -7.21 20.98 3.74
N THR A 260 -6.73 21.65 4.78
CA THR A 260 -5.95 21.04 5.86
C THR A 260 -6.87 20.86 7.07
N LEU A 261 -6.74 19.76 7.81
CA LEU A 261 -7.60 19.50 8.97
C LEU A 261 -6.93 20.02 10.25
N LYS A 262 -7.56 21.00 10.89
CA LYS A 262 -7.01 21.72 12.07
C LYS A 262 -6.54 20.77 13.17
N GLY A 263 -7.34 19.76 13.53
CA GLY A 263 -7.01 18.81 14.57
C GLY A 263 -5.77 17.96 14.28
N ILE A 264 -5.42 17.76 12.99
CA ILE A 264 -4.24 17.01 12.56
C ILE A 264 -3.06 17.95 12.32
N SER A 265 -3.26 19.05 11.59
CA SER A 265 -2.18 19.99 11.23
C SER A 265 -1.58 20.68 12.47
N ASN A 266 -2.38 20.97 13.48
CA ASN A 266 -1.92 21.56 14.73
C ASN A 266 -1.19 20.57 15.66
N SER A 267 -1.38 19.25 15.46
CA SER A 267 -0.70 18.21 16.24
C SER A 267 0.72 17.90 15.76
N ILE A 268 1.19 18.53 14.69
CA ILE A 268 2.55 18.32 14.17
C ILE A 268 3.58 18.83 15.17
N VAL A 269 4.30 17.90 15.81
CA VAL A 269 5.36 18.21 16.81
C VAL A 269 6.77 18.19 16.22
N ASN A 270 7.01 17.42 15.13
CA ASN A 270 8.32 17.38 14.48
C ASN A 270 8.59 18.71 13.76
N PRO A 271 9.66 19.46 14.13
CA PRO A 271 9.90 20.80 13.56
C PRO A 271 10.29 20.75 12.07
N VAL A 272 11.02 19.72 11.63
CA VAL A 272 11.44 19.55 10.23
C VAL A 272 10.21 19.30 9.37
N LEU A 273 9.34 18.37 9.78
CA LEU A 273 8.07 18.11 9.11
C LEU A 273 7.23 19.40 9.03
N LYS A 274 7.06 20.11 10.16
CA LYS A 274 6.25 21.32 10.21
C LYS A 274 6.75 22.39 9.25
N GLN A 275 8.07 22.60 9.23
CA GLN A 275 8.70 23.58 8.32
C GLN A 275 8.44 23.22 6.86
N HIS A 276 8.72 21.98 6.44
CA HIS A 276 8.55 21.56 5.06
C HIS A 276 7.09 21.48 4.63
N TYR A 277 6.20 21.07 5.53
CA TYR A 277 4.76 21.05 5.29
C TYR A 277 4.22 22.45 5.04
N ASN A 278 4.55 23.43 5.90
CA ASN A 278 4.14 24.83 5.71
C ASN A 278 4.72 25.41 4.41
N ARG A 279 6.00 25.16 4.13
CA ARG A 279 6.62 25.59 2.87
C ARG A 279 5.90 25.00 1.66
N SER A 280 5.53 23.74 1.69
CA SER A 280 4.77 23.12 0.59
C SER A 280 3.40 23.78 0.37
N ILE A 281 2.73 24.20 1.44
CA ILE A 281 1.48 24.97 1.38
C ILE A 281 1.71 26.34 0.75
N GLU A 282 2.75 27.06 1.16
CA GLU A 282 3.11 28.38 0.59
C GLU A 282 3.40 28.26 -0.92
N GLU A 283 4.10 27.21 -1.34
CA GLU A 283 4.40 26.97 -2.74
C GLU A 283 3.16 26.59 -3.58
N LEU A 284 2.22 25.84 -3.01
CA LEU A 284 0.92 25.59 -3.64
C LEU A 284 0.15 26.88 -3.86
N VAL A 285 0.12 27.76 -2.85
CA VAL A 285 -0.57 29.07 -2.94
C VAL A 285 0.10 29.96 -4.00
N LYS A 286 1.43 30.03 -4.05
CA LYS A 286 2.17 30.77 -5.09
C LYS A 286 1.84 30.27 -6.50
N ARG A 287 1.51 28.99 -6.66
CA ARG A 287 1.08 28.39 -7.94
C ARG A 287 -0.40 28.56 -8.23
N GLY A 288 -1.12 29.32 -7.42
CA GLY A 288 -2.52 29.70 -7.64
C GLY A 288 -3.55 28.75 -7.02
N ALA A 289 -3.16 27.84 -6.14
CA ALA A 289 -4.07 27.07 -5.32
C ALA A 289 -4.58 27.89 -4.14
N THR A 290 -5.74 27.52 -3.60
CA THR A 290 -6.23 27.97 -2.29
C THR A 290 -5.99 26.86 -1.29
N VAL A 291 -5.35 27.16 -0.16
CA VAL A 291 -5.15 26.18 0.93
C VAL A 291 -5.73 26.75 2.21
N GLU A 292 -6.73 26.11 2.77
CA GLU A 292 -7.44 26.59 3.96
C GLU A 292 -7.47 25.53 5.06
N MET A 293 -7.44 25.99 6.31
CA MET A 293 -7.56 25.14 7.48
C MET A 293 -9.03 25.02 7.86
N VAL A 294 -9.57 23.79 7.83
CA VAL A 294 -10.95 23.48 8.15
C VAL A 294 -11.07 22.65 9.42
N GLU A 295 -12.21 22.73 10.07
CA GLU A 295 -12.51 21.93 11.26
C GLU A 295 -13.43 20.75 10.92
N ILE A 296 -13.07 19.58 11.43
CA ILE A 296 -13.97 18.43 11.60
C ILE A 296 -14.12 18.23 13.11
N ASP A 297 -15.30 17.79 13.55
CA ASP A 297 -15.54 17.48 14.97
C ASP A 297 -14.41 16.59 15.51
N GLN A 298 -13.70 17.07 16.54
CA GLN A 298 -12.58 16.39 17.15
C GLN A 298 -12.95 15.00 17.67
N ASN A 299 -14.20 14.79 18.10
CA ASN A 299 -14.67 13.47 18.55
C ASN A 299 -14.69 12.47 17.39
N LEU A 300 -14.99 12.90 16.17
CA LEU A 300 -14.94 12.04 14.98
C LEU A 300 -13.49 11.70 14.62
N LEU A 301 -12.56 12.65 14.71
CA LEU A 301 -11.13 12.40 14.51
C LEU A 301 -10.58 11.42 15.57
N ASN A 302 -10.94 11.61 16.83
CA ASN A 302 -10.55 10.71 17.93
C ASN A 302 -11.16 9.31 17.78
N ALA A 303 -12.30 9.17 17.11
CA ALA A 303 -12.96 7.89 16.88
C ALA A 303 -12.41 7.11 15.67
N LEU A 304 -11.55 7.70 14.83
CA LEU A 304 -11.05 7.09 13.59
C LEU A 304 -10.47 5.69 13.82
N PHE A 305 -9.52 5.59 14.75
CA PHE A 305 -8.88 4.31 15.04
C PHE A 305 -9.85 3.29 15.60
N SER A 306 -10.61 3.62 16.64
CA SER A 306 -11.55 2.69 17.29
C SER A 306 -12.58 2.17 16.29
N THR A 307 -13.09 3.06 15.41
CA THR A 307 -14.01 2.71 14.33
C THR A 307 -13.37 1.70 13.37
N TYR A 308 -12.20 2.01 12.84
CA TYR A 308 -11.44 1.12 11.97
C TYR A 308 -11.14 -0.22 12.65
N PHE A 309 -10.67 -0.18 13.89
CA PHE A 309 -10.20 -1.38 14.59
C PHE A 309 -11.34 -2.36 14.87
N VAL A 310 -12.49 -1.90 15.33
CA VAL A 310 -13.66 -2.74 15.58
C VAL A 310 -14.17 -3.35 14.27
N LEU A 311 -14.34 -2.55 13.21
CA LEU A 311 -14.80 -3.03 11.91
C LEU A 311 -13.82 -4.06 11.33
N SER A 312 -12.53 -3.76 11.34
CA SER A 312 -11.51 -4.63 10.77
C SER A 312 -11.37 -5.95 11.54
N CYS A 313 -11.42 -5.94 12.86
CA CYS A 313 -11.42 -7.17 13.66
C CYS A 313 -12.66 -8.02 13.41
N ALA A 314 -13.85 -7.41 13.30
CA ALA A 314 -15.09 -8.11 13.04
C ALA A 314 -15.09 -8.79 11.67
N GLU A 315 -14.78 -8.04 10.61
CA GLU A 315 -14.74 -8.57 9.24
C GLU A 315 -13.64 -9.61 9.07
N SER A 316 -12.44 -9.39 9.61
CA SER A 316 -11.34 -10.35 9.51
C SER A 316 -11.66 -11.68 10.23
N THR A 317 -12.36 -11.63 11.35
CA THR A 317 -12.80 -12.83 12.05
C THR A 317 -13.72 -13.68 11.17
N SER A 318 -14.65 -13.04 10.49
CA SER A 318 -15.59 -13.70 9.56
C SER A 318 -14.86 -14.24 8.32
N ASN A 319 -14.04 -13.41 7.67
CA ASN A 319 -13.32 -13.77 6.44
C ASN A 319 -12.33 -14.92 6.66
N ASN A 320 -11.60 -14.90 7.77
CA ASN A 320 -10.59 -15.92 8.06
C ASN A 320 -11.13 -17.14 8.80
N ALA A 321 -12.45 -17.26 8.93
CA ALA A 321 -13.08 -18.48 9.47
C ALA A 321 -12.83 -19.71 8.58
N ASN A 322 -12.62 -19.52 7.28
CA ASN A 322 -12.30 -20.56 6.30
C ASN A 322 -10.86 -21.11 6.41
N LEU A 323 -9.98 -20.45 7.19
CA LEU A 323 -8.64 -20.94 7.50
C LEU A 323 -8.72 -21.93 8.68
N ASP A 324 -9.19 -23.11 8.37
CA ASP A 324 -9.55 -24.14 9.34
C ASP A 324 -8.67 -25.42 9.26
N GLY A 325 -7.72 -25.45 8.30
CA GLY A 325 -6.87 -26.61 8.06
C GLY A 325 -7.56 -27.75 7.31
N VAL A 326 -8.73 -27.51 6.71
CA VAL A 326 -9.48 -28.54 6.00
C VAL A 326 -9.41 -28.35 4.49
N LYS A 327 -9.64 -27.13 4.00
CA LYS A 327 -9.78 -26.86 2.57
C LYS A 327 -8.47 -26.57 1.87
N PHE A 328 -7.59 -25.76 2.48
CA PHE A 328 -6.30 -25.34 1.92
C PHE A 328 -5.39 -24.79 3.02
N GLY A 329 -4.11 -24.60 2.70
CA GLY A 329 -3.09 -24.13 3.63
C GLY A 329 -2.56 -25.23 4.56
N ALA A 330 -1.95 -24.81 5.66
CA ALA A 330 -1.40 -25.72 6.67
C ALA A 330 -2.49 -26.56 7.34
N ARG A 331 -2.14 -27.82 7.69
CA ARG A 331 -3.02 -28.73 8.41
C ARG A 331 -2.27 -29.43 9.55
N GLN A 332 -2.81 -29.36 10.75
CA GLN A 332 -2.32 -30.08 11.92
C GLN A 332 -3.20 -31.31 12.20
N ALA A 333 -2.60 -32.38 12.72
CA ALA A 333 -3.31 -33.59 13.09
C ALA A 333 -4.26 -33.34 14.26
N GLY A 334 -5.37 -34.09 14.29
CA GLY A 334 -6.36 -34.08 15.40
C GLY A 334 -7.14 -35.38 15.39
N LYS A 335 -7.66 -35.76 16.55
CA LYS A 335 -8.53 -36.97 16.72
C LYS A 335 -9.92 -36.71 16.13
N THR A 336 -10.41 -35.49 16.22
CA THR A 336 -11.68 -35.04 15.70
C THR A 336 -11.50 -33.89 14.73
N TYR A 337 -12.53 -33.58 13.95
CA TYR A 337 -12.58 -32.40 13.09
C TYR A 337 -12.30 -31.11 13.87
N ILE A 338 -12.88 -31.00 15.07
CA ILE A 338 -12.68 -29.84 15.94
C ILE A 338 -11.22 -29.74 16.39
N ASP A 339 -10.57 -30.87 16.69
CA ASP A 339 -9.15 -30.87 17.05
C ASP A 339 -8.28 -30.40 15.89
N VAL A 340 -8.56 -30.85 14.65
CA VAL A 340 -7.85 -30.39 13.45
C VAL A 340 -7.93 -28.87 13.32
N ILE A 341 -9.13 -28.29 13.40
CA ILE A 341 -9.34 -26.84 13.35
C ILE A 341 -8.55 -26.13 14.47
N LYS A 342 -8.75 -26.58 15.71
CA LYS A 342 -8.12 -25.98 16.88
C LYS A 342 -6.59 -26.02 16.79
N ASN A 343 -6.02 -27.18 16.48
CA ASN A 343 -4.59 -27.38 16.41
C ASN A 343 -3.98 -26.57 15.26
N THR A 344 -4.63 -26.57 14.08
CA THR A 344 -4.17 -25.82 12.91
C THR A 344 -4.18 -24.31 13.18
N ARG A 345 -5.27 -23.76 13.68
CA ARG A 345 -5.37 -22.33 13.99
C ARG A 345 -4.44 -21.92 15.13
N THR A 346 -4.22 -22.81 16.10
CA THR A 346 -3.29 -22.56 17.22
C THR A 346 -1.85 -22.49 16.73
N ALA A 347 -1.43 -23.38 15.85
CA ALA A 347 -0.07 -23.39 15.30
C ALA A 347 0.14 -22.35 14.18
N GLY A 348 -0.90 -22.11 13.36
CA GLY A 348 -0.79 -21.33 12.12
C GLY A 348 -0.87 -19.81 12.31
N PHE A 349 -1.58 -19.31 13.33
CA PHE A 349 -1.71 -17.88 13.59
C PHE A 349 -0.80 -17.39 14.71
N SER A 350 -0.22 -16.20 14.52
CA SER A 350 0.49 -15.48 15.60
C SER A 350 -0.44 -15.03 16.73
N ALA A 351 0.14 -14.63 17.85
CA ALA A 351 -0.61 -14.07 18.99
C ALA A 351 -1.37 -12.79 18.59
N LEU A 352 -0.79 -11.95 17.71
CA LEU A 352 -1.43 -10.74 17.21
C LEU A 352 -2.73 -11.05 16.47
N ILE A 353 -2.71 -12.02 15.55
CA ILE A 353 -3.88 -12.42 14.76
C ILE A 353 -4.96 -13.05 15.66
N LYS A 354 -4.57 -13.96 16.56
CA LYS A 354 -5.50 -14.56 17.53
C LYS A 354 -6.23 -13.51 18.36
N ARG A 355 -5.50 -12.48 18.82
CA ARG A 355 -6.10 -11.36 19.58
C ARG A 355 -7.13 -10.59 18.75
N ARG A 356 -6.84 -10.29 17.47
CA ARG A 356 -7.80 -9.63 16.58
C ARG A 356 -9.06 -10.47 16.40
N PHE A 357 -8.93 -11.79 16.23
CA PHE A 357 -10.09 -12.69 16.12
C PHE A 357 -10.91 -12.79 17.41
N ILE A 358 -10.26 -12.74 18.57
CA ILE A 358 -10.96 -12.68 19.86
C ILE A 358 -11.78 -11.39 19.96
N LEU A 359 -11.18 -10.24 19.64
CA LEU A 359 -11.86 -8.95 19.67
C LEU A 359 -12.99 -8.88 18.64
N GLY A 360 -12.77 -9.40 17.43
CA GLY A 360 -13.81 -9.48 16.40
C GLY A 360 -14.96 -10.40 16.82
N SER A 361 -14.67 -11.58 17.32
CA SER A 361 -15.69 -12.50 17.84
C SER A 361 -16.48 -11.87 18.98
N TYR A 362 -15.81 -11.17 19.90
CA TYR A 362 -16.46 -10.45 21.00
C TYR A 362 -17.39 -9.35 20.50
N SER A 363 -16.98 -8.58 19.50
CA SER A 363 -17.79 -7.50 18.92
C SER A 363 -18.98 -8.00 18.11
N LEU A 364 -18.92 -9.24 17.61
CA LEU A 364 -19.99 -9.85 16.81
C LEU A 364 -21.00 -10.65 17.65
N LYS A 365 -20.72 -10.89 18.94
CA LYS A 365 -21.70 -11.54 19.82
C LYS A 365 -22.97 -10.70 19.93
N GLN A 366 -24.12 -11.39 19.98
CA GLN A 366 -25.43 -10.74 19.99
C GLN A 366 -25.56 -9.68 21.08
N GLU A 367 -25.07 -9.97 22.30
CA GLU A 367 -25.10 -9.05 23.43
C GLU A 367 -24.20 -7.80 23.27
N ASN A 368 -23.16 -7.87 22.42
CA ASN A 368 -22.18 -6.81 22.22
C ASN A 368 -22.34 -6.04 20.91
N GLN A 369 -23.10 -6.60 19.97
CA GLN A 369 -23.14 -6.15 18.57
C GLN A 369 -23.61 -4.70 18.45
N GLU A 370 -24.63 -4.29 19.22
CA GLU A 370 -25.14 -2.92 19.20
C GLU A 370 -24.12 -1.93 19.76
N LEU A 371 -23.43 -2.29 20.85
CA LEU A 371 -22.49 -1.39 21.54
C LEU A 371 -21.15 -1.26 20.80
N LEU A 372 -20.74 -2.25 20.03
CA LEU A 372 -19.44 -2.27 19.37
C LEU A 372 -19.56 -2.19 17.85
N PHE A 373 -19.97 -3.28 17.19
CA PHE A 373 -19.94 -3.36 15.73
C PHE A 373 -20.87 -2.35 15.04
N ARG A 374 -22.15 -2.32 15.44
CA ARG A 374 -23.13 -1.38 14.86
C ARG A 374 -22.81 0.07 15.23
N ARG A 375 -22.30 0.30 16.45
CA ARG A 375 -21.84 1.64 16.83
C ARG A 375 -20.65 2.10 15.96
N ALA A 376 -19.70 1.21 15.67
CA ALA A 376 -18.59 1.51 14.76
C ALA A 376 -19.10 1.80 13.33
N GLN A 377 -20.10 1.08 12.84
CA GLN A 377 -20.73 1.37 11.55
C GLN A 377 -21.40 2.75 11.52
N LYS A 378 -22.10 3.14 12.59
CA LYS A 378 -22.71 4.47 12.75
C LYS A 378 -21.63 5.56 12.80
N ALA A 379 -20.54 5.33 13.57
CA ALA A 379 -19.41 6.25 13.64
C ALA A 379 -18.73 6.41 12.28
N ARG A 380 -18.50 5.32 11.53
CA ARG A 380 -18.00 5.34 10.15
C ARG A 380 -18.86 6.27 9.28
N ARG A 381 -20.17 6.12 9.33
CA ARG A 381 -21.09 6.96 8.55
C ARG A 381 -20.91 8.45 8.87
N LEU A 382 -20.87 8.82 10.15
CA LEU A 382 -20.66 10.23 10.56
C LEU A 382 -19.31 10.78 10.11
N ILE A 383 -18.24 9.97 10.19
CA ILE A 383 -16.91 10.33 9.67
C ILE A 383 -16.97 10.57 8.16
N VAL A 384 -17.61 9.68 7.41
CA VAL A 384 -17.75 9.79 5.95
C VAL A 384 -18.55 11.02 5.57
N GLU A 385 -19.66 11.31 6.27
CA GLU A 385 -20.47 12.51 6.04
C GLU A 385 -19.66 13.79 6.30
N ALA A 386 -18.86 13.84 7.39
CA ALA A 386 -18.01 14.99 7.69
C ALA A 386 -16.91 15.20 6.65
N VAL A 387 -16.25 14.13 6.20
CA VAL A 387 -15.22 14.19 5.17
C VAL A 387 -15.80 14.60 3.81
N ASN A 388 -16.93 14.03 3.41
CA ASN A 388 -17.61 14.40 2.17
C ASN A 388 -18.07 15.86 2.18
N LYS A 389 -18.50 16.39 3.33
CA LYS A 389 -18.83 17.80 3.49
C LYS A 389 -17.62 18.69 3.20
N VAL A 390 -16.44 18.35 3.71
CA VAL A 390 -15.20 19.06 3.36
C VAL A 390 -14.95 18.99 1.84
N LEU A 391 -15.06 17.81 1.24
CA LEU A 391 -14.82 17.62 -0.20
C LEU A 391 -15.94 18.20 -1.09
N THR A 392 -17.03 18.73 -0.55
CA THR A 392 -18.00 19.54 -1.30
C THR A 392 -17.40 20.90 -1.68
N ASP A 393 -16.70 21.53 -0.74
CA ASP A 393 -16.16 22.87 -0.91
C ASP A 393 -14.70 22.88 -1.37
N TYR A 394 -13.97 21.79 -1.15
CA TYR A 394 -12.55 21.60 -1.47
C TYR A 394 -12.36 20.45 -2.43
N ASP A 395 -11.32 20.52 -3.27
CA ASP A 395 -10.99 19.45 -4.21
C ASP A 395 -10.21 18.33 -3.51
N PHE A 396 -9.35 18.69 -2.57
CA PHE A 396 -8.45 17.76 -1.89
C PHE A 396 -8.33 18.06 -0.40
N ILE A 397 -8.05 16.99 0.36
CA ILE A 397 -7.56 17.08 1.75
C ILE A 397 -6.05 16.84 1.70
N TYR A 398 -5.26 17.76 2.27
CA TYR A 398 -3.80 17.77 2.28
C TYR A 398 -3.25 17.68 3.69
N LEU A 399 -2.58 16.59 4.02
CA LEU A 399 -2.15 16.29 5.40
C LEU A 399 -0.74 15.69 5.41
N PRO A 400 0.04 15.80 6.52
CA PRO A 400 1.21 14.96 6.69
C PRO A 400 0.80 13.48 6.65
N ALA A 401 1.65 12.62 6.05
CA ALA A 401 1.34 11.18 5.97
C ALA A 401 1.74 10.42 7.24
N ALA A 402 2.65 10.98 8.03
CA ALA A 402 3.11 10.45 9.30
C ALA A 402 3.60 11.60 10.20
N PRO A 403 3.73 11.41 11.54
CA PRO A 403 4.13 12.49 12.46
C PRO A 403 5.62 12.83 12.38
N GLY A 404 6.42 12.02 11.69
CA GLY A 404 7.86 12.16 11.54
C GLY A 404 8.47 11.01 10.78
N ILE A 405 9.74 10.76 11.00
CA ILE A 405 10.46 9.60 10.46
C ILE A 405 9.88 8.29 11.01
N ALA A 406 10.19 7.18 10.35
CA ALA A 406 9.81 5.86 10.82
C ALA A 406 10.22 5.60 12.28
N PRO A 407 9.36 5.06 13.14
CA PRO A 407 9.71 4.74 14.52
C PRO A 407 10.71 3.57 14.59
N LYS A 408 11.47 3.51 15.70
CA LYS A 408 12.34 2.38 15.99
C LYS A 408 11.57 1.17 16.51
N PHE A 409 12.11 -0.03 16.28
CA PHE A 409 11.52 -1.29 16.74
C PHE A 409 11.50 -1.46 18.26
N ASP A 410 12.43 -0.82 18.99
CA ASP A 410 12.63 -0.95 20.43
C ASP A 410 11.84 0.06 21.28
N GLN A 411 11.11 0.98 20.63
CA GLN A 411 10.21 1.88 21.34
C GLN A 411 9.05 1.08 21.95
N LYS A 412 9.31 0.53 23.16
CA LYS A 412 8.39 -0.14 24.11
C LYS A 412 7.04 -0.59 23.56
N SER A 413 7.04 -1.34 22.50
CA SER A 413 5.88 -2.09 22.08
C SER A 413 6.18 -3.57 22.30
N ASP A 414 5.59 -4.15 23.31
CA ASP A 414 5.34 -5.57 23.19
C ASP A 414 4.51 -5.75 21.91
N ASN A 415 4.68 -6.86 21.21
CA ASN A 415 3.96 -7.17 19.96
C ASN A 415 2.41 -7.14 20.13
N LEU A 416 1.93 -6.79 21.30
CA LEU A 416 0.53 -6.70 21.71
C LEU A 416 0.11 -5.24 21.96
N ASN A 417 1.03 -4.27 22.00
CA ASN A 417 0.69 -2.87 22.21
C ASN A 417 0.22 -2.22 20.92
N ILE A 418 -1.03 -1.81 20.89
CA ILE A 418 -1.69 -1.20 19.74
C ILE A 418 -1.36 0.29 19.65
N ALA A 419 -0.75 0.90 20.65
CA ALA A 419 -0.53 2.34 20.70
C ALA A 419 0.22 2.88 19.47
N HIS A 420 1.23 2.16 18.95
CA HIS A 420 1.91 2.55 17.72
C HIS A 420 1.07 2.46 16.44
N LEU A 421 -0.03 1.70 16.49
CA LEU A 421 -0.99 1.62 15.39
C LEU A 421 -2.02 2.74 15.48
N VAL A 422 -2.09 3.43 16.63
CA VAL A 422 -3.22 4.28 17.01
C VAL A 422 -2.94 5.76 16.82
N GLU A 423 -1.76 6.23 17.20
CA GLU A 423 -1.52 7.68 17.38
C GLU A 423 -1.58 8.49 16.09
N ASP A 424 -1.51 7.85 14.90
CA ASP A 424 -1.39 8.52 13.62
C ASP A 424 -2.26 7.95 12.51
N ASN A 425 -3.41 7.39 12.85
CA ASN A 425 -4.21 6.66 11.86
C ASN A 425 -5.20 7.52 11.06
N HIS A 426 -4.96 8.84 10.93
CA HIS A 426 -5.83 9.71 10.13
C HIS A 426 -5.89 9.33 8.64
N LEU A 427 -4.89 8.63 8.10
CA LEU A 427 -4.92 8.11 6.73
C LEU A 427 -6.08 7.14 6.49
N VAL A 428 -6.62 6.51 7.55
CA VAL A 428 -7.79 5.62 7.45
C VAL A 428 -9.05 6.33 6.94
N ILE A 429 -9.10 7.65 6.99
CA ILE A 429 -10.17 8.46 6.38
C ILE A 429 -10.39 8.04 4.93
N GLY A 430 -9.31 7.85 4.16
CA GLY A 430 -9.37 7.41 2.77
C GLY A 430 -10.00 6.03 2.58
N ASN A 431 -9.85 5.09 3.54
CA ASN A 431 -10.47 3.76 3.47
C ASN A 431 -11.92 3.80 3.97
N LEU A 432 -12.18 4.47 5.11
CA LEU A 432 -13.53 4.59 5.67
C LEU A 432 -14.50 5.22 4.67
N ALA A 433 -14.03 6.22 3.93
CA ALA A 433 -14.82 6.94 2.92
C ALA A 433 -14.66 6.38 1.49
N GLY A 434 -13.80 5.40 1.27
CA GLY A 434 -13.58 4.79 -0.06
C GLY A 434 -12.91 5.72 -1.08
N LEU A 435 -12.18 6.76 -0.64
CA LEU A 435 -11.63 7.83 -1.47
C LEU A 435 -10.24 7.48 -2.03
N PRO A 436 -9.85 7.99 -3.20
CA PRO A 436 -8.49 7.87 -3.71
C PRO A 436 -7.54 8.72 -2.85
N SER A 437 -6.35 8.20 -2.61
CA SER A 437 -5.38 8.84 -1.72
C SER A 437 -3.96 8.48 -2.12
N ILE A 438 -3.07 9.47 -2.17
CA ILE A 438 -1.68 9.34 -2.57
C ILE A 438 -0.76 9.94 -1.51
N THR A 439 0.29 9.20 -1.16
CA THR A 439 1.40 9.69 -0.33
C THR A 439 2.61 9.96 -1.21
N LEU A 440 3.31 11.04 -0.93
CA LEU A 440 4.50 11.52 -1.63
C LEU A 440 5.62 11.81 -0.63
N PRO A 441 6.90 11.68 -1.01
CA PRO A 441 8.00 12.19 -0.20
C PRO A 441 7.88 13.72 -0.04
N LEU A 442 8.01 14.21 1.19
CA LEU A 442 7.96 15.64 1.50
C LEU A 442 9.35 16.20 1.85
N CYS A 443 10.06 15.50 2.72
CA CYS A 443 11.39 15.90 3.18
C CYS A 443 12.20 14.72 3.70
N ILE A 444 13.46 14.97 4.01
CA ILE A 444 14.38 14.05 4.67
C ILE A 444 14.74 14.66 6.03
N ASP A 445 14.58 13.89 7.11
CA ASP A 445 15.02 14.23 8.46
C ASP A 445 16.00 13.15 8.95
N ARG A 446 17.21 13.53 9.36
CA ARG A 446 18.24 12.60 9.83
C ARG A 446 18.48 11.41 8.90
N GLY A 447 18.46 11.66 7.58
CA GLY A 447 18.65 10.63 6.58
C GLY A 447 17.41 9.77 6.28
N MET A 448 16.30 9.97 6.99
CA MET A 448 15.06 9.20 6.84
C MET A 448 13.97 10.03 6.16
N PRO A 449 13.19 9.44 5.24
CA PRO A 449 12.10 10.14 4.58
C PRO A 449 10.90 10.42 5.50
N ILE A 450 10.18 11.51 5.18
CA ILE A 450 8.85 11.83 5.72
C ILE A 450 7.97 12.22 4.56
N GLY A 451 6.73 11.73 4.53
CA GLY A 451 5.78 11.96 3.44
C GLY A 451 4.65 12.91 3.79
N VAL A 452 3.99 13.39 2.74
CA VAL A 452 2.71 14.10 2.77
C VAL A 452 1.67 13.33 2.00
N ASN A 453 0.40 13.48 2.37
CA ASN A 453 -0.72 12.77 1.77
C ASN A 453 -1.75 13.72 1.16
N ILE A 454 -2.26 13.37 -0.01
CA ILE A 454 -3.37 14.05 -0.68
C ILE A 454 -4.50 13.05 -0.83
N THR A 455 -5.70 13.39 -0.38
CA THR A 455 -6.92 12.59 -0.55
C THR A 455 -7.92 13.39 -1.38
N GLY A 456 -8.40 12.80 -2.49
CA GLY A 456 -9.32 13.42 -3.43
C GLY A 456 -10.75 12.89 -3.31
N ARG A 457 -11.65 13.42 -4.16
CA ARG A 457 -13.02 12.90 -4.33
C ARG A 457 -12.98 11.51 -4.98
N ALA A 458 -14.00 10.72 -4.70
CA ALA A 458 -14.12 9.39 -5.31
C ALA A 458 -14.16 9.50 -6.85
N PHE A 459 -13.33 8.70 -7.52
CA PHE A 459 -13.18 8.65 -8.98
C PHE A 459 -12.59 9.92 -9.63
N ASP A 460 -11.90 10.75 -8.86
CA ASP A 460 -11.19 11.94 -9.35
C ASP A 460 -9.66 11.73 -9.36
N GLU A 461 -9.23 10.50 -9.65
CA GLU A 461 -7.81 10.09 -9.60
C GLU A 461 -6.94 10.91 -10.55
N LYS A 462 -7.44 11.27 -11.73
CA LYS A 462 -6.65 12.04 -12.72
C LYS A 462 -6.29 13.43 -12.18
N ARG A 463 -7.25 14.13 -11.57
CA ARG A 463 -6.98 15.43 -10.94
C ARG A 463 -6.10 15.27 -9.69
N LEU A 464 -6.25 14.17 -8.96
CA LEU A 464 -5.38 13.84 -7.83
C LEU A 464 -3.93 13.65 -8.29
N PHE A 465 -3.67 12.94 -9.39
CA PHE A 465 -2.32 12.82 -9.96
C PHE A 465 -1.78 14.16 -10.46
N ALA A 466 -2.61 15.00 -11.08
CA ALA A 466 -2.22 16.35 -11.49
C ALA A 466 -1.72 17.19 -10.30
N ALA A 467 -2.49 17.21 -9.21
CA ALA A 467 -2.13 17.91 -7.98
C ALA A 467 -0.87 17.29 -7.32
N ALA A 468 -0.78 15.96 -7.29
CA ALA A 468 0.36 15.22 -6.75
C ALA A 468 1.66 15.52 -7.51
N ALA A 469 1.61 15.62 -8.84
CA ALA A 469 2.77 15.97 -9.67
C ALA A 469 3.30 17.39 -9.39
N VAL A 470 2.42 18.32 -9.07
CA VAL A 470 2.82 19.68 -8.62
C VAL A 470 3.52 19.59 -7.27
N VAL A 471 2.97 18.83 -6.31
CA VAL A 471 3.61 18.62 -5.00
C VAL A 471 4.96 17.92 -5.16
N GLU A 472 5.07 16.90 -6.01
CA GLU A 472 6.34 16.24 -6.34
C GLU A 472 7.39 17.25 -6.85
N SER A 473 6.98 18.17 -7.72
CA SER A 473 7.87 19.23 -8.23
C SER A 473 8.31 20.24 -7.15
N ILE A 474 7.43 20.50 -6.17
CA ILE A 474 7.72 21.38 -5.03
C ILE A 474 8.75 20.75 -4.09
N THR A 475 8.60 19.46 -3.81
CA THR A 475 9.49 18.74 -2.87
C THR A 475 10.85 18.41 -3.50
N GLY A 476 10.91 18.26 -4.83
CA GLY A 476 12.13 17.91 -5.55
C GLY A 476 12.66 16.50 -5.26
N LEU A 477 11.82 15.62 -4.67
CA LEU A 477 12.20 14.26 -4.25
C LEU A 477 11.69 13.17 -5.22
N LYS A 478 11.48 13.54 -6.49
CA LYS A 478 11.15 12.59 -7.56
C LYS A 478 12.24 11.53 -7.71
N ASN A 479 11.86 10.29 -7.92
CA ASN A 479 12.76 9.13 -8.10
C ASN A 479 13.71 8.89 -6.91
N LEU A 480 13.29 9.23 -5.68
CA LEU A 480 14.07 8.96 -4.48
C LEU A 480 14.23 7.44 -4.25
N TYR A 481 15.46 7.02 -3.95
CA TYR A 481 15.81 5.66 -3.51
C TYR A 481 17.07 5.70 -2.64
N VAL A 482 17.39 4.62 -1.97
CA VAL A 482 18.64 4.49 -1.18
C VAL A 482 19.84 4.59 -2.10
N GLY A 483 20.72 5.58 -1.83
CA GLY A 483 21.88 5.87 -2.66
C GLY A 483 21.67 6.96 -3.71
N SER A 484 20.43 7.47 -3.91
CA SER A 484 20.21 8.68 -4.70
C SER A 484 20.89 9.88 -4.02
N LYS A 485 21.40 10.82 -4.82
CA LYS A 485 21.93 12.08 -4.27
C LYS A 485 20.79 12.84 -3.58
N LYS A 486 21.00 13.17 -2.34
CA LYS A 486 20.05 13.93 -1.50
C LYS A 486 20.20 15.43 -1.75
#